data_ed6805e2f12eccda9f988d449bf39740
#
_entry.id   ed6805e2f12eccda9f988d449bf39740
#
_cell.length_a   1.000
_cell.length_b   1.000
_cell.length_c   1.000
_cell.angle_alpha   90.00
_cell.angle_beta   90.00
_cell.angle_gamma   90.00
#
_symmetry.space_group_name_H-M   'P 1'
#
loop_
_entity.id
_entity.type
_entity.pdbx_description
1 polymer ?
#
loop_
_entity_poly.entity_id
_entity_poly.type
_entity_poly.pdbx_seq_one_letter_code
_entity_poly.pdbx_strand_id
1 'polypeptide(L)'
;MTNYRRSRMPLQHLEDHKIGKTFFSYPSQEKPDRASPVFYICADVGRSLCCYKYIKVWYYITQNLCYGEKLVKEYINEALEKYIEKGTYPWHMPGHKRQPIEAVQNVDNISKSRENFWNGVYAHDFTEAKDLDDMHEPEMFIADSIAEMKKVYGTFATYMLVNGSTSGLMTAIHATCHRGDVILAARNCHKAVYNAICMLELEPEYIVPDYVSMSWPDGVGQNEVGAISNGMSDDGEDDCEISEMMAPGDEDDREMSERTDILGDISPDKLELALKELVADGRKPRAVIITSPTYEGVISDIRTIAGIVHRYGIYLIVDEAQGAHLNFMEGHETAMQQGADIVIESLHKTMPALTQTSLLHVMNPKLDERVRRYLQIFQTSSPSYIFMQSMEKAVAFGANNRDEFARYGRRLEAFAGKCDGLRNIRLFRPDASSVKNDEICNACKVFDHDEGRLVFVVRPGTVDESGQKFTGVMLAEILADRYGLIVEMASVSYVICISSVVDSADSYDILFNAVAEIDGNLGYEPDKTDRQELDIISGRRSAMPPGTAWDRSVESVPIKGAAGKVSGAFVYAYPPGIPVLAPGEVVDRQAVNGIKSMIDSGLNVAGVNDGYIKVLCGE
;
A
#
# COMPACT_ATOMS: atom_id res chain seq x y z
N MET A 1 39.68 49.86 24.57
CA MET A 1 41.16 49.77 24.36
C MET A 1 41.58 48.38 24.71
N THR A 2 41.86 47.56 23.71
CA THR A 2 42.97 46.62 23.58
C THR A 2 42.75 45.75 22.36
N ASN A 3 43.70 45.93 21.45
CA ASN A 3 43.80 45.27 20.17
C ASN A 3 44.02 43.76 20.30
N TYR A 4 43.35 42.97 19.46
CA TYR A 4 43.86 41.66 19.06
C TYR A 4 44.08 41.61 17.56
N ARG A 5 45.35 41.55 17.18
CA ARG A 5 45.88 41.42 15.82
C ARG A 5 45.60 40.05 15.26
N ARG A 6 45.14 40.04 13.99
CA ARG A 6 45.21 38.90 13.09
C ARG A 6 46.66 38.52 12.80
N SER A 7 47.05 37.29 13.02
CA SER A 7 48.22 36.68 12.39
C SER A 7 47.79 35.65 11.36
N ARG A 8 48.05 35.96 10.10
CA ARG A 8 48.07 35.00 9.02
C ARG A 8 49.33 34.19 9.15
N MET A 9 49.27 32.86 9.08
CA MET A 9 50.42 32.02 8.76
C MET A 9 50.26 31.37 7.37
N PRO A 10 51.33 31.19 6.61
CA PRO A 10 51.33 30.82 5.21
C PRO A 10 51.36 29.30 5.01
N LEU A 11 50.70 28.88 3.93
CA LEU A 11 50.86 27.57 3.32
C LEU A 11 52.32 27.40 2.79
N GLN A 12 53.05 26.41 3.30
CA GLN A 12 54.17 25.80 2.56
C GLN A 12 54.48 24.41 3.09
N HIS A 13 54.59 23.46 2.13
CA HIS A 13 55.25 22.15 2.12
C HIS A 13 54.62 20.99 2.94
N LEU A 14 54.06 20.07 2.16
CA LEU A 14 54.34 18.65 2.32
C LEU A 14 54.30 18.01 0.92
N GLU A 15 55.47 17.79 0.36
CA GLU A 15 55.74 16.98 -0.81
C GLU A 15 55.82 15.50 -0.45
N ASP A 16 55.40 14.70 -1.42
CA ASP A 16 55.88 13.36 -1.74
C ASP A 16 55.64 12.17 -0.81
N HIS A 17 54.59 11.41 -1.13
CA HIS A 17 54.77 9.96 -1.18
C HIS A 17 54.19 9.38 -2.48
N LYS A 18 55.12 8.82 -3.26
CA LYS A 18 54.96 8.14 -4.56
C LYS A 18 54.00 6.94 -4.42
N ILE A 19 52.94 6.94 -5.22
CA ILE A 19 52.26 5.70 -5.62
C ILE A 19 52.40 5.60 -7.15
N GLY A 20 53.00 4.48 -7.58
CA GLY A 20 53.42 4.24 -8.94
C GLY A 20 52.27 4.26 -9.95
N LYS A 21 52.48 5.04 -10.98
CA LYS A 21 51.69 5.02 -12.22
C LYS A 21 52.13 3.86 -13.09
N THR A 22 51.28 2.87 -13.29
CA THR A 22 51.42 1.93 -14.42
C THR A 22 50.53 2.45 -15.54
N PHE A 23 51.19 2.99 -16.57
CA PHE A 23 50.53 3.36 -17.82
C PHE A 23 50.29 2.09 -18.64
N PHE A 24 49.03 1.85 -19.01
CA PHE A 24 48.70 1.02 -20.15
C PHE A 24 48.29 1.94 -21.31
N SER A 25 49.09 1.86 -22.39
CA SER A 25 48.85 2.52 -23.66
C SER A 25 47.70 1.85 -24.40
N TYR A 26 46.77 2.66 -24.88
CA TYR A 26 45.74 2.27 -25.85
C TYR A 26 46.27 2.38 -27.27
N PRO A 27 46.00 1.40 -28.15
CA PRO A 27 46.06 1.60 -29.59
C PRO A 27 44.72 2.19 -30.09
N SER A 28 44.89 3.07 -31.07
CA SER A 28 43.83 3.80 -31.76
C SER A 28 43.01 2.91 -32.70
N GLN A 29 41.72 3.32 -32.85
CA GLN A 29 40.78 3.05 -33.96
C GLN A 29 40.06 1.69 -33.93
N GLU A 30 38.77 1.76 -33.54
CA GLU A 30 37.62 1.35 -34.33
C GLU A 30 36.35 1.57 -33.50
N LYS A 31 35.28 2.05 -34.15
CA LYS A 31 33.97 2.26 -33.50
C LYS A 31 33.36 0.91 -33.14
N PRO A 32 32.89 0.69 -31.93
CA PRO A 32 32.04 -0.46 -31.64
C PRO A 32 30.56 -0.10 -31.63
N ASP A 33 29.81 -1.01 -32.19
CA ASP A 33 28.39 -1.25 -32.01
C ASP A 33 28.02 -1.43 -30.53
N ARG A 34 26.78 -1.13 -30.24
CA ARG A 34 26.12 -1.17 -28.96
C ARG A 34 26.33 -2.48 -28.20
N ALA A 35 26.95 -2.45 -27.04
CA ALA A 35 26.71 -3.34 -25.90
C ALA A 35 27.41 -2.80 -24.65
N SER A 36 26.72 -2.86 -23.52
CA SER A 36 27.05 -2.35 -22.19
C SER A 36 28.42 -2.75 -21.65
N PRO A 37 29.08 -1.92 -20.84
CA PRO A 37 30.07 -2.37 -19.87
C PRO A 37 29.55 -2.23 -18.44
N VAL A 38 29.11 -3.32 -17.85
CA VAL A 38 29.03 -3.48 -16.39
C VAL A 38 29.96 -4.63 -16.02
N PHE A 39 30.72 -4.41 -14.99
CA PHE A 39 31.56 -5.29 -14.18
C PHE A 39 33.04 -4.88 -14.15
N TYR A 40 33.43 -4.35 -13.00
CA TYR A 40 34.43 -4.86 -12.05
C TYR A 40 34.75 -3.81 -10.99
N ILE A 41 34.37 -4.06 -9.78
CA ILE A 41 35.11 -3.88 -8.52
C ILE A 41 34.18 -4.41 -7.40
N CYS A 42 34.46 -5.61 -6.93
CA CYS A 42 34.13 -6.08 -5.58
C CYS A 42 35.04 -7.25 -5.26
N ALA A 43 36.06 -7.00 -4.51
CA ALA A 43 36.66 -7.98 -3.63
C ALA A 43 36.96 -7.29 -2.31
N ASP A 44 36.57 -7.95 -1.22
CA ASP A 44 36.78 -7.61 0.19
C ASP A 44 35.89 -6.51 0.80
N VAL A 45 34.83 -6.92 1.43
CA VAL A 45 34.47 -6.69 2.84
C VAL A 45 33.15 -7.44 3.15
N GLY A 46 33.20 -8.35 4.09
CA GLY A 46 32.06 -9.16 4.50
C GLY A 46 31.02 -8.41 5.34
N ARG A 47 29.76 -8.78 5.11
CA ARG A 47 28.61 -8.62 6.00
C ARG A 47 28.25 -7.19 6.46
N SER A 48 27.69 -6.38 5.55
CA SER A 48 26.71 -5.33 5.88
C SER A 48 26.08 -4.78 4.59
N LEU A 49 25.46 -5.64 3.77
CA LEU A 49 25.21 -5.34 2.35
C LEU A 49 23.80 -4.82 2.03
N CYS A 50 22.84 -4.84 2.97
CA CYS A 50 21.47 -4.47 2.58
C CYS A 50 21.26 -2.95 2.38
N CYS A 51 21.72 -2.12 3.31
CA CYS A 51 21.47 -0.66 3.19
C CYS A 51 22.33 0.06 2.15
N TYR A 52 23.54 -0.43 1.90
CA TYR A 52 24.46 0.21 0.94
C TYR A 52 24.10 -0.06 -0.53
N LYS A 53 23.43 -1.19 -0.84
CA LYS A 53 22.94 -1.47 -2.19
C LYS A 53 21.82 -0.51 -2.60
N TYR A 54 20.91 -0.18 -1.71
CA TYR A 54 19.80 0.73 -1.99
C TYR A 54 20.27 2.18 -2.25
N ILE A 55 21.24 2.66 -1.50
CA ILE A 55 21.83 4.00 -1.73
C ILE A 55 22.62 4.04 -3.06
N LYS A 56 23.31 2.98 -3.46
CA LYS A 56 24.02 2.92 -4.75
C LYS A 56 23.07 2.82 -5.94
N VAL A 57 21.98 2.08 -5.84
CA VAL A 57 20.96 2.04 -6.91
C VAL A 57 20.32 3.42 -7.07
N TRP A 58 20.04 4.10 -5.98
CA TRP A 58 19.51 5.45 -5.99
C TRP A 58 20.48 6.47 -6.62
N TYR A 59 21.77 6.39 -6.34
CA TYR A 59 22.82 7.23 -6.93
C TYR A 59 23.11 6.88 -8.40
N TYR A 60 22.98 5.61 -8.80
CA TYR A 60 23.26 5.14 -10.16
C TYR A 60 22.15 5.51 -11.16
N ILE A 61 20.91 5.55 -10.74
CA ILE A 61 19.76 5.95 -11.56
C ILE A 61 19.83 7.43 -11.94
N THR A 62 20.48 8.28 -11.13
CA THR A 62 20.55 9.72 -11.35
C THR A 62 21.64 10.16 -12.34
N GLN A 63 22.52 9.29 -12.81
CA GLN A 63 23.69 9.67 -13.63
C GLN A 63 23.62 9.33 -15.13
N ASN A 64 22.68 8.54 -15.61
CA ASN A 64 22.72 8.10 -17.01
C ASN A 64 21.35 8.19 -17.70
N LEU A 65 20.99 9.34 -18.24
CA LEU A 65 20.04 9.43 -19.37
C LEU A 65 20.22 10.75 -20.12
N CYS A 66 20.97 10.70 -21.19
CA CYS A 66 20.91 11.69 -22.26
C CYS A 66 20.16 11.08 -23.43
N TYR A 67 18.84 11.32 -23.53
CA TYR A 67 18.11 11.28 -24.80
C TYR A 67 17.00 12.33 -24.76
N GLY A 68 16.87 13.08 -25.83
CA GLY A 68 16.09 14.23 -26.19
C GLY A 68 14.64 14.44 -25.73
N GLU A 69 14.14 13.74 -24.74
CA GLU A 69 12.88 14.05 -24.08
C GLU A 69 13.11 15.03 -22.92
N LYS A 70 12.21 15.97 -22.76
CA LYS A 70 12.31 17.01 -21.74
C LYS A 70 12.11 16.37 -20.37
N LEU A 71 13.20 16.05 -19.66
CA LEU A 71 13.17 15.45 -18.33
C LEU A 71 12.38 16.31 -17.36
N VAL A 72 11.61 15.67 -16.48
CA VAL A 72 11.00 16.33 -15.32
C VAL A 72 12.12 16.79 -14.38
N LYS A 73 12.09 18.08 -14.03
CA LYS A 73 13.12 18.71 -13.21
C LYS A 73 12.84 18.54 -11.72
N GLU A 74 13.92 18.47 -10.96
CA GLU A 74 13.93 18.43 -9.49
C GLU A 74 14.24 19.84 -8.94
N TYR A 75 13.28 20.72 -8.92
CA TYR A 75 13.46 22.14 -8.57
C TYR A 75 13.87 22.36 -7.11
N ILE A 76 13.27 21.62 -6.18
CA ILE A 76 13.59 21.68 -4.75
C ILE A 76 15.02 21.21 -4.53
N ASN A 77 15.39 20.05 -5.06
CA ASN A 77 16.73 19.50 -4.92
C ASN A 77 17.80 20.44 -5.49
N GLU A 78 17.60 20.95 -6.71
CA GLU A 78 18.53 21.92 -7.34
C GLU A 78 18.64 23.22 -6.54
N ALA A 79 17.53 23.73 -6.01
CA ALA A 79 17.54 24.97 -5.24
C ALA A 79 18.28 24.81 -3.90
N LEU A 80 18.06 23.69 -3.21
CA LEU A 80 18.68 23.42 -1.92
C LEU A 80 20.19 23.14 -2.04
N GLU A 81 20.64 22.44 -3.11
CA GLU A 81 22.06 22.29 -3.41
C GLU A 81 22.74 23.66 -3.57
N LYS A 82 22.16 24.57 -4.37
CA LYS A 82 22.64 25.95 -4.51
C LYS A 82 22.64 26.74 -3.21
N TYR A 83 21.61 26.52 -2.35
CA TYR A 83 21.55 27.16 -1.05
C TYR A 83 22.65 26.66 -0.10
N ILE A 84 22.94 25.35 -0.11
CA ILE A 84 24.05 24.76 0.65
C ILE A 84 25.41 25.35 0.21
N GLU A 85 25.63 25.49 -1.11
CA GLU A 85 26.86 26.07 -1.69
C GLU A 85 27.13 27.51 -1.22
N LYS A 86 26.09 28.28 -0.86
CA LYS A 86 26.27 29.63 -0.31
C LYS A 86 27.01 29.64 1.03
N GLY A 87 27.07 28.50 1.76
CA GLY A 87 27.79 28.36 3.03
C GLY A 87 27.26 29.26 4.15
N THR A 88 25.97 29.61 4.13
CA THR A 88 25.35 30.47 5.17
C THR A 88 25.20 29.71 6.47
N TYR A 89 25.49 30.38 7.60
CA TYR A 89 25.25 29.82 8.94
C TYR A 89 23.83 30.17 9.42
N PRO A 90 22.99 29.17 9.79
CA PRO A 90 21.61 29.39 10.21
C PRO A 90 21.51 29.83 11.69
N TRP A 91 21.24 31.09 11.97
CA TRP A 91 20.86 31.57 13.29
C TRP A 91 19.38 31.34 13.65
N HIS A 92 18.70 30.52 12.85
CA HIS A 92 17.30 30.10 13.00
C HIS A 92 17.21 28.58 13.25
N MET A 93 15.99 28.05 13.44
CA MET A 93 15.75 26.60 13.47
C MET A 93 16.09 25.96 12.11
N PRO A 94 16.37 24.64 12.03
CA PRO A 94 16.37 23.67 13.13
C PRO A 94 17.54 23.80 14.10
N GLY A 95 17.39 23.21 15.30
CA GLY A 95 18.37 23.34 16.40
C GLY A 95 19.76 22.74 16.11
N HIS A 96 19.87 21.75 15.19
CA HIS A 96 21.16 21.18 14.77
C HIS A 96 21.99 22.12 13.89
N LYS A 97 21.42 23.26 13.43
CA LYS A 97 22.12 24.29 12.67
C LYS A 97 22.82 23.81 11.39
N ARG A 98 22.40 22.67 10.83
CA ARG A 98 23.07 21.99 9.71
C ARG A 98 24.56 21.75 9.94
N GLN A 99 24.98 21.67 11.20
CA GLN A 99 26.37 21.44 11.59
C GLN A 99 26.58 19.98 11.95
N PRO A 100 27.75 19.41 11.59
CA PRO A 100 28.12 18.10 12.09
C PRO A 100 28.11 18.08 13.62
N ILE A 101 27.52 17.04 14.19
CA ILE A 101 27.69 16.77 15.60
C ILE A 101 29.06 16.13 15.74
N GLU A 102 30.00 16.81 16.42
CA GLU A 102 31.33 16.25 16.69
C GLU A 102 31.19 15.00 17.56
N ALA A 103 31.68 13.89 17.02
CA ALA A 103 31.74 12.63 17.76
C ALA A 103 32.62 12.75 19.01
N VAL A 104 32.15 12.18 20.08
CA VAL A 104 33.01 11.94 21.27
C VAL A 104 34.18 11.05 20.82
N GLN A 105 35.42 11.52 21.09
CA GLN A 105 36.63 10.79 20.74
C GLN A 105 36.59 9.37 21.30
N ASN A 106 36.80 8.35 20.47
CA ASN A 106 36.79 6.90 20.71
C ASN A 106 35.54 6.14 20.24
N VAL A 107 35.05 6.43 19.08
CA VAL A 107 33.90 5.73 18.49
C VAL A 107 34.39 4.74 17.42
N ASP A 108 33.85 3.53 17.44
CA ASP A 108 34.14 2.49 16.44
C ASP A 108 33.66 2.85 15.02
N ASN A 109 34.05 2.05 14.00
CA ASN A 109 33.68 2.33 12.61
C ASN A 109 32.17 2.33 12.34
N ILE A 110 31.37 1.62 13.16
CA ILE A 110 29.89 1.58 13.04
C ILE A 110 29.30 2.90 13.51
N SER A 111 29.83 3.45 14.59
CA SER A 111 29.41 4.74 15.13
C SER A 111 29.79 5.89 14.21
N LYS A 112 30.97 5.87 13.59
CA LYS A 112 31.38 6.84 12.53
C LYS A 112 30.45 6.80 11.31
N SER A 113 30.01 5.61 10.88
CA SER A 113 29.05 5.48 9.78
C SER A 113 27.69 6.06 10.11
N ARG A 114 27.21 5.88 11.35
CA ARG A 114 25.95 6.47 11.84
C ARG A 114 26.02 7.99 11.92
N GLU A 115 27.13 8.53 12.40
CA GLU A 115 27.36 9.98 12.45
C GLU A 115 27.38 10.62 11.06
N ASN A 116 28.08 10.00 10.10
CA ASN A 116 28.08 10.47 8.72
C ASN A 116 26.67 10.48 8.09
N PHE A 117 25.82 9.49 8.44
CA PHE A 117 24.43 9.46 8.01
C PHE A 117 23.66 10.65 8.58
N TRP A 118 23.71 10.87 9.90
CA TRP A 118 22.98 11.98 10.53
C TRP A 118 23.48 13.35 10.10
N ASN A 119 24.78 13.51 9.92
CA ASN A 119 25.37 14.75 9.38
C ASN A 119 24.85 15.03 7.96
N GLY A 120 24.69 13.99 7.13
CA GLY A 120 24.06 14.09 5.82
C GLY A 120 22.59 14.52 5.89
N VAL A 121 21.83 13.92 6.82
CA VAL A 121 20.42 14.30 7.05
C VAL A 121 20.32 15.75 7.51
N TYR A 122 21.11 16.17 8.52
CA TYR A 122 21.08 17.54 9.03
C TYR A 122 21.51 18.59 8.00
N ALA A 123 22.41 18.24 7.08
CA ALA A 123 22.82 19.14 6.02
C ALA A 123 21.69 19.48 5.05
N HIS A 124 20.70 18.58 4.90
CA HIS A 124 19.54 18.71 4.00
C HIS A 124 18.23 19.04 4.73
N ASP A 125 18.24 19.18 6.05
CA ASP A 125 17.06 19.54 6.81
C ASP A 125 16.96 21.06 6.99
N PHE A 126 15.94 21.64 6.40
CA PHE A 126 15.68 23.07 6.32
C PHE A 126 14.33 23.41 6.94
N THR A 127 14.10 24.69 7.12
CA THR A 127 12.80 25.29 7.44
C THR A 127 12.63 26.57 6.63
N GLU A 128 11.45 27.14 6.64
CA GLU A 128 11.14 28.40 6.00
C GLU A 128 12.06 29.52 6.55
N ALA A 129 12.91 30.04 5.70
CA ALA A 129 13.85 31.10 6.04
C ALA A 129 14.06 31.99 4.82
N LYS A 130 14.85 33.07 4.99
CA LYS A 130 15.21 33.94 3.87
C LYS A 130 15.86 33.13 2.74
N ASP A 131 15.39 33.31 1.54
CA ASP A 131 15.80 32.63 0.30
C ASP A 131 15.36 31.16 0.22
N LEU A 132 14.48 30.71 1.12
CA LEU A 132 13.79 29.43 1.10
C LEU A 132 12.29 29.65 0.94
N ASP A 133 11.58 28.61 0.45
CA ASP A 133 10.16 28.68 0.10
C ASP A 133 9.28 28.11 1.23
N ASP A 134 7.99 28.46 1.25
CA ASP A 134 7.00 27.95 2.20
C ASP A 134 6.08 26.94 1.51
N MET A 135 5.95 25.73 2.05
CA MET A 135 5.07 24.70 1.50
C MET A 135 3.60 25.09 1.54
N HIS A 136 3.18 25.92 2.50
CA HIS A 136 1.78 26.33 2.65
C HIS A 136 1.40 27.49 1.72
N GLU A 137 2.38 28.33 1.35
CA GLU A 137 2.23 29.45 0.41
C GLU A 137 3.43 29.48 -0.56
N PRO A 138 3.56 28.46 -1.43
CA PRO A 138 4.74 28.32 -2.27
C PRO A 138 4.76 29.39 -3.39
N GLU A 139 5.88 30.10 -3.48
CA GLU A 139 6.08 31.18 -4.48
C GLU A 139 7.34 30.98 -5.34
N MET A 140 8.23 30.04 -4.95
CA MET A 140 9.53 29.84 -5.58
C MET A 140 9.66 28.37 -6.10
N PHE A 141 10.71 27.69 -5.70
CA PHE A 141 11.05 26.36 -6.20
C PHE A 141 10.06 25.26 -5.75
N ILE A 142 9.38 25.42 -4.60
CA ILE A 142 8.30 24.51 -4.23
C ILE A 142 7.11 24.70 -5.17
N ALA A 143 6.77 25.96 -5.52
CA ALA A 143 5.73 26.23 -6.51
C ALA A 143 6.07 25.62 -7.87
N ASP A 144 7.34 25.73 -8.32
CA ASP A 144 7.81 25.15 -9.58
C ASP A 144 7.71 23.62 -9.56
N SER A 145 8.11 22.99 -8.45
CA SER A 145 8.00 21.55 -8.24
C SER A 145 6.54 21.07 -8.29
N ILE A 146 5.64 21.75 -7.57
CA ILE A 146 4.21 21.45 -7.60
C ILE A 146 3.63 21.64 -8.99
N ALA A 147 4.03 22.67 -9.71
CA ALA A 147 3.58 22.93 -11.08
C ALA A 147 4.02 21.79 -12.04
N GLU A 148 5.20 21.23 -11.84
CA GLU A 148 5.66 20.08 -12.60
C GLU A 148 4.90 18.80 -12.23
N MET A 149 4.68 18.52 -10.93
CA MET A 149 3.84 17.41 -10.49
C MET A 149 2.42 17.48 -11.06
N LYS A 150 1.81 18.66 -11.08
CA LYS A 150 0.49 18.87 -11.73
C LYS A 150 0.48 18.45 -13.20
N LYS A 151 1.55 18.67 -13.93
CA LYS A 151 1.65 18.25 -15.34
C LYS A 151 1.81 16.74 -15.46
N VAL A 152 2.61 16.13 -14.58
CA VAL A 152 2.80 14.67 -14.54
C VAL A 152 1.49 13.94 -14.30
N TYR A 153 0.70 14.43 -13.36
CA TYR A 153 -0.59 13.80 -12.98
C TYR A 153 -1.81 14.34 -13.73
N GLY A 154 -1.68 15.43 -14.49
CA GLY A 154 -2.78 16.05 -15.23
C GLY A 154 -3.88 16.66 -14.35
N THR A 155 -3.53 17.14 -13.15
CA THR A 155 -4.47 17.61 -12.12
C THR A 155 -4.73 19.12 -12.18
N PHE A 156 -5.85 19.56 -11.61
CA PHE A 156 -6.09 21.00 -11.38
C PHE A 156 -5.13 21.54 -10.31
N ALA A 157 -4.99 20.85 -9.18
CA ALA A 157 -4.00 21.17 -8.16
C ALA A 157 -3.44 19.88 -7.54
N THR A 158 -2.17 19.94 -7.11
CA THR A 158 -1.48 18.86 -6.40
C THR A 158 -0.80 19.45 -5.18
N TYR A 159 -0.88 18.76 -4.05
CA TYR A 159 -0.32 19.17 -2.77
C TYR A 159 0.57 18.10 -2.19
N MET A 160 1.76 18.48 -1.75
CA MET A 160 2.65 17.61 -0.99
C MET A 160 2.11 17.41 0.43
N LEU A 161 2.13 16.17 0.90
CA LEU A 161 1.70 15.81 2.25
C LEU A 161 2.86 15.25 3.04
N VAL A 162 3.36 16.05 3.99
CA VAL A 162 4.43 15.64 4.92
C VAL A 162 3.88 14.96 6.19
N ASN A 163 2.56 14.95 6.37
CA ASN A 163 1.86 14.25 7.46
C ASN A 163 1.11 13.00 6.98
N GLY A 164 1.51 12.47 5.81
CA GLY A 164 0.97 11.23 5.25
C GLY A 164 -0.43 11.35 4.67
N SER A 165 -0.92 10.27 4.05
CA SER A 165 -2.27 10.18 3.50
C SER A 165 -3.36 10.40 4.56
N THR A 166 -3.05 10.15 5.84
CA THR A 166 -3.95 10.45 6.96
C THR A 166 -4.38 11.92 6.93
N SER A 167 -3.42 12.87 6.80
CA SER A 167 -3.74 14.30 6.70
C SER A 167 -4.50 14.63 5.41
N GLY A 168 -4.18 13.95 4.31
CA GLY A 168 -4.88 14.09 3.03
C GLY A 168 -6.34 13.65 3.09
N LEU A 169 -6.64 12.48 3.66
CA LEU A 169 -8.00 11.98 3.82
C LEU A 169 -8.83 12.88 4.74
N MET A 170 -8.26 13.31 5.87
CA MET A 170 -8.91 14.28 6.75
C MET A 170 -9.19 15.60 6.03
N THR A 171 -8.23 16.12 5.26
CA THR A 171 -8.39 17.33 4.45
C THR A 171 -9.49 17.15 3.42
N ALA A 172 -9.51 16.07 2.67
CA ALA A 172 -10.49 15.82 1.60
C ALA A 172 -11.93 15.77 2.14
N ILE A 173 -12.16 15.07 3.25
CA ILE A 173 -13.49 14.97 3.87
C ILE A 173 -13.92 16.34 4.41
N HIS A 174 -13.04 17.07 5.10
CA HIS A 174 -13.36 18.40 5.61
C HIS A 174 -13.55 19.44 4.49
N ALA A 175 -12.88 19.25 3.34
CA ALA A 175 -13.06 20.13 2.18
C ALA A 175 -14.39 19.88 1.46
N THR A 176 -14.92 18.68 1.48
CA THR A 176 -16.17 18.30 0.79
C THR A 176 -17.40 18.38 1.68
N CYS A 177 -17.28 18.04 2.97
CA CYS A 177 -18.39 17.97 3.93
C CYS A 177 -18.39 19.15 4.91
N HIS A 178 -19.55 19.35 5.55
CA HIS A 178 -19.75 20.21 6.71
C HIS A 178 -20.20 19.36 7.90
N ARG A 179 -20.13 19.93 9.10
CA ARG A 179 -20.60 19.28 10.31
C ARG A 179 -22.06 18.80 10.17
N GLY A 180 -22.31 17.52 10.47
CA GLY A 180 -23.62 16.91 10.40
C GLY A 180 -24.09 16.50 9.01
N ASP A 181 -23.28 16.69 7.96
CA ASP A 181 -23.62 16.18 6.63
C ASP A 181 -23.64 14.64 6.60
N VAL A 182 -24.43 14.07 5.71
CA VAL A 182 -24.38 12.63 5.39
C VAL A 182 -23.20 12.36 4.48
N ILE A 183 -22.45 11.29 4.77
CA ILE A 183 -21.36 10.76 3.92
C ILE A 183 -21.62 9.28 3.62
N LEU A 184 -21.43 8.86 2.36
CA LEU A 184 -21.42 7.45 1.99
C LEU A 184 -19.96 6.98 1.90
N ALA A 185 -19.55 6.09 2.79
CA ALA A 185 -18.17 5.61 2.88
C ALA A 185 -18.09 4.11 2.62
N ALA A 186 -17.08 3.67 1.87
CA ALA A 186 -16.78 2.25 1.77
C ALA A 186 -16.39 1.69 3.15
N ARG A 187 -16.94 0.52 3.51
CA ARG A 187 -16.73 -0.06 4.84
C ARG A 187 -15.28 -0.48 5.08
N ASN A 188 -14.52 -0.71 4.03
CA ASN A 188 -13.08 -1.04 4.05
C ASN A 188 -12.15 0.18 4.07
N CYS A 189 -12.67 1.39 4.28
CA CYS A 189 -11.83 2.58 4.39
C CYS A 189 -10.86 2.50 5.57
N HIS A 190 -9.69 3.12 5.39
CA HIS A 190 -8.72 3.29 6.46
C HIS A 190 -9.32 4.10 7.63
N LYS A 191 -8.90 3.82 8.87
CA LYS A 191 -9.40 4.50 10.09
C LYS A 191 -9.34 6.03 10.05
N ALA A 192 -8.48 6.64 9.23
CA ALA A 192 -8.42 8.10 9.06
C ALA A 192 -9.75 8.68 8.54
N VAL A 193 -10.48 7.94 7.71
CA VAL A 193 -11.82 8.31 7.22
C VAL A 193 -12.80 8.36 8.41
N TYR A 194 -12.79 7.34 9.23
CA TYR A 194 -13.64 7.26 10.43
C TYR A 194 -13.30 8.37 11.44
N ASN A 195 -12.01 8.70 11.59
CA ASN A 195 -11.59 9.83 12.44
C ASN A 195 -12.16 11.15 11.93
N ALA A 196 -12.12 11.39 10.60
CA ALA A 196 -12.71 12.59 10.01
C ALA A 196 -14.25 12.64 10.20
N ILE A 197 -14.92 11.49 10.05
CA ILE A 197 -16.36 11.33 10.33
C ILE A 197 -16.66 11.72 11.78
N CYS A 198 -15.87 11.22 12.74
CA CYS A 198 -16.04 11.58 14.15
C CYS A 198 -15.82 13.08 14.41
N MET A 199 -14.74 13.66 13.86
CA MET A 199 -14.39 15.07 14.10
C MET A 199 -15.40 16.06 13.50
N LEU A 200 -16.01 15.71 12.37
CA LEU A 200 -17.06 16.51 11.73
C LEU A 200 -18.48 16.14 12.21
N GLU A 201 -18.62 15.18 13.13
CA GLU A 201 -19.94 14.68 13.55
C GLU A 201 -20.83 14.30 12.36
N LEU A 202 -20.23 13.69 11.32
CA LEU A 202 -20.96 13.28 10.12
C LEU A 202 -21.91 12.12 10.43
N GLU A 203 -22.98 12.01 9.63
CA GLU A 203 -23.86 10.85 9.59
C GLU A 203 -23.37 9.88 8.53
N PRO A 204 -22.59 8.83 8.88
CA PRO A 204 -22.09 7.89 7.91
C PRO A 204 -23.16 6.87 7.51
N GLU A 205 -23.22 6.63 6.20
CA GLU A 205 -23.76 5.40 5.63
C GLU A 205 -22.60 4.61 5.04
N TYR A 206 -22.66 3.29 5.14
CA TYR A 206 -21.58 2.43 4.71
C TYR A 206 -22.01 1.54 3.55
N ILE A 207 -21.16 1.50 2.51
CA ILE A 207 -21.26 0.52 1.44
C ILE A 207 -20.19 -0.55 1.65
N VAL A 208 -20.63 -1.81 1.71
CA VAL A 208 -19.73 -2.95 1.88
C VAL A 208 -19.22 -3.36 0.50
N PRO A 209 -17.90 -3.48 0.30
CA PRO A 209 -17.35 -4.02 -0.95
C PRO A 209 -17.90 -5.41 -1.25
N ASP A 210 -17.88 -5.78 -2.52
CA ASP A 210 -18.16 -7.14 -2.91
C ASP A 210 -16.97 -8.05 -2.55
N TYR A 211 -17.19 -9.35 -2.52
CA TYR A 211 -16.11 -10.31 -2.31
C TYR A 211 -15.75 -10.98 -3.63
N VAL A 212 -14.48 -11.26 -3.81
CA VAL A 212 -13.94 -12.03 -4.93
C VAL A 212 -13.65 -13.43 -4.43
N SER A 213 -14.41 -14.42 -4.89
CA SER A 213 -14.21 -15.80 -4.51
C SER A 213 -13.16 -16.46 -5.40
N MET A 214 -12.13 -17.04 -4.80
CA MET A 214 -11.15 -17.85 -5.49
C MET A 214 -11.53 -19.33 -5.39
N SER A 215 -11.79 -19.97 -6.54
CA SER A 215 -12.05 -21.41 -6.62
C SER A 215 -10.74 -22.21 -6.70
N TRP A 216 -10.77 -23.40 -6.15
CA TRP A 216 -9.65 -24.33 -6.20
C TRP A 216 -9.99 -25.48 -7.16
N PRO A 217 -9.07 -25.90 -8.07
CA PRO A 217 -9.37 -26.97 -9.00
C PRO A 217 -9.59 -28.29 -8.27
N ASP A 218 -10.64 -29.00 -8.66
CA ASP A 218 -10.92 -30.34 -8.18
C ASP A 218 -9.78 -31.31 -8.53
N GLY A 219 -9.31 -32.10 -7.56
CA GLY A 219 -8.59 -33.33 -7.85
C GLY A 219 -7.06 -33.27 -8.00
N VAL A 220 -6.34 -32.51 -7.17
CA VAL A 220 -4.89 -32.75 -6.95
C VAL A 220 -4.68 -33.36 -5.56
N GLY A 221 -5.18 -34.55 -5.38
CA GLY A 221 -5.09 -35.27 -4.10
C GLY A 221 -5.36 -36.77 -4.20
N GLN A 222 -4.85 -37.45 -5.23
CA GLN A 222 -4.67 -38.91 -5.15
C GLN A 222 -3.31 -39.29 -5.75
N ASN A 223 -2.51 -39.92 -4.91
CA ASN A 223 -1.21 -40.45 -5.22
C ASN A 223 -1.25 -41.37 -6.45
N GLU A 224 -0.68 -40.97 -7.56
CA GLU A 224 -0.14 -41.92 -8.52
C GLU A 224 1.31 -42.24 -8.16
N VAL A 225 1.48 -43.13 -7.21
CA VAL A 225 2.70 -43.93 -7.13
C VAL A 225 2.56 -45.03 -8.18
N GLY A 226 3.48 -45.01 -9.14
CA GLY A 226 3.46 -45.78 -10.36
C GLY A 226 3.21 -47.27 -10.23
N ALA A 227 2.47 -47.76 -11.20
CA ALA A 227 2.58 -49.13 -11.69
C ALA A 227 2.49 -49.11 -13.21
N ILE A 228 3.65 -49.22 -13.85
CA ILE A 228 3.74 -49.64 -15.26
C ILE A 228 3.32 -51.12 -15.32
N SER A 229 2.20 -51.41 -15.98
CA SER A 229 1.95 -52.74 -16.49
C SER A 229 1.23 -52.69 -17.83
N ASN A 230 1.88 -53.26 -18.82
CA ASN A 230 1.40 -53.53 -20.17
C ASN A 230 0.16 -54.44 -20.19
N GLY A 231 -0.72 -54.25 -21.18
CA GLY A 231 -1.52 -55.38 -21.70
C GLY A 231 -2.85 -55.02 -22.32
N MET A 232 -2.86 -54.93 -23.63
CA MET A 232 -3.82 -55.43 -24.66
C MET A 232 -5.33 -55.55 -24.34
N SER A 233 -6.07 -54.82 -25.22
CA SER A 233 -7.29 -55.20 -25.98
C SER A 233 -8.33 -56.13 -25.35
N ASP A 234 -9.57 -55.75 -25.29
CA ASP A 234 -10.60 -56.35 -26.18
C ASP A 234 -11.94 -55.61 -26.12
N ASP A 235 -12.68 -55.81 -27.20
CA ASP A 235 -13.96 -55.21 -27.54
C ASP A 235 -15.13 -55.73 -26.69
N GLY A 236 -16.20 -54.93 -26.48
CA GLY A 236 -17.46 -55.44 -25.94
C GLY A 236 -18.54 -54.39 -25.71
N GLU A 237 -19.57 -54.54 -26.46
CA GLU A 237 -20.78 -53.72 -26.63
C GLU A 237 -21.68 -53.59 -25.40
N ASP A 238 -22.43 -52.47 -25.38
CA ASP A 238 -23.79 -52.23 -24.85
C ASP A 238 -24.16 -52.76 -23.44
N ASP A 239 -24.55 -51.80 -22.58
CA ASP A 239 -25.94 -51.79 -22.07
C ASP A 239 -26.25 -50.50 -21.30
N CYS A 240 -27.39 -49.90 -21.71
CA CYS A 240 -27.98 -48.70 -21.15
C CYS A 240 -28.77 -49.09 -19.89
N GLU A 241 -28.30 -48.77 -18.69
CA GLU A 241 -29.12 -48.83 -17.48
C GLU A 241 -29.29 -47.43 -16.88
N ILE A 242 -30.56 -47.10 -16.71
CA ILE A 242 -31.10 -45.88 -16.11
C ILE A 242 -30.71 -45.85 -14.66
N SER A 243 -29.81 -44.95 -14.24
CA SER A 243 -29.55 -44.69 -12.84
C SER A 243 -30.43 -43.53 -12.35
N GLU A 244 -31.04 -43.79 -11.24
CA GLU A 244 -31.98 -43.00 -10.46
C GLU A 244 -31.55 -41.54 -10.27
N MET A 245 -32.51 -40.66 -10.39
CA MET A 245 -32.43 -39.24 -10.04
C MET A 245 -31.96 -39.08 -8.58
N MET A 246 -30.73 -38.68 -8.38
CA MET A 246 -30.29 -38.07 -7.13
C MET A 246 -30.86 -36.68 -6.98
N ALA A 247 -31.34 -36.33 -5.80
CA ALA A 247 -31.94 -35.07 -5.49
C ALA A 247 -30.92 -33.90 -5.64
N PRO A 248 -31.33 -32.73 -6.16
CA PRO A 248 -30.46 -31.56 -6.29
C PRO A 248 -30.28 -30.94 -4.88
N GLY A 249 -29.18 -31.24 -4.25
CA GLY A 249 -28.86 -30.70 -2.93
C GLY A 249 -27.38 -30.81 -2.52
N ASP A 250 -26.68 -31.79 -3.07
CA ASP A 250 -25.33 -32.12 -2.55
C ASP A 250 -24.16 -31.56 -3.40
N GLU A 251 -24.39 -31.14 -4.66
CA GLU A 251 -23.31 -30.61 -5.51
C GLU A 251 -23.02 -29.13 -5.23
N ASP A 252 -24.06 -28.32 -5.00
CA ASP A 252 -23.88 -26.89 -4.65
C ASP A 252 -23.18 -26.71 -3.28
N ASP A 253 -23.40 -27.64 -2.35
CA ASP A 253 -22.76 -27.60 -1.01
C ASP A 253 -21.27 -28.01 -1.05
N ARG A 254 -20.82 -28.84 -1.99
CA ARG A 254 -19.41 -29.21 -2.14
C ARG A 254 -18.59 -28.13 -2.85
N GLU A 255 -19.12 -27.51 -3.89
CA GLU A 255 -18.45 -26.41 -4.60
C GLU A 255 -18.25 -25.17 -3.72
N MET A 256 -19.17 -24.89 -2.78
CA MET A 256 -19.07 -23.74 -1.87
C MET A 256 -18.06 -23.92 -0.72
N SER A 257 -17.64 -25.14 -0.39
CA SER A 257 -16.72 -25.42 0.73
C SER A 257 -15.25 -25.18 0.41
N GLU A 258 -14.88 -25.05 -0.86
CA GLU A 258 -13.50 -24.85 -1.32
C GLU A 258 -13.24 -23.45 -1.89
N ARG A 259 -13.98 -22.45 -1.44
CA ARG A 259 -13.79 -21.06 -1.86
C ARG A 259 -13.11 -20.24 -0.75
N THR A 260 -12.16 -19.41 -1.16
CA THR A 260 -11.61 -18.36 -0.31
C THR A 260 -12.04 -17.02 -0.86
N ASP A 261 -12.71 -16.23 -0.05
CA ASP A 261 -13.17 -14.91 -0.45
C ASP A 261 -12.15 -13.84 -0.04
N ILE A 262 -11.87 -12.95 -0.96
CA ILE A 262 -10.98 -11.80 -0.78
C ILE A 262 -11.83 -10.53 -0.94
N LEU A 263 -11.50 -9.51 -0.17
CA LEU A 263 -12.20 -8.23 -0.25
C LEU A 263 -12.02 -7.61 -1.64
N GLY A 264 -13.14 -7.41 -2.33
CA GLY A 264 -13.21 -6.96 -3.71
C GLY A 264 -13.45 -5.46 -3.86
N ASP A 265 -14.07 -5.10 -4.96
CA ASP A 265 -14.37 -3.72 -5.35
C ASP A 265 -15.75 -3.25 -4.87
N ILE A 266 -16.03 -1.98 -5.13
CA ILE A 266 -17.36 -1.41 -4.96
C ILE A 266 -18.09 -1.51 -6.29
N SER A 267 -19.14 -2.35 -6.35
CA SER A 267 -20.00 -2.45 -7.52
C SER A 267 -20.72 -1.11 -7.80
N PRO A 268 -20.63 -0.59 -9.04
CA PRO A 268 -21.37 0.61 -9.44
C PRO A 268 -22.89 0.50 -9.22
N ASP A 269 -23.48 -0.66 -9.52
CA ASP A 269 -24.93 -0.90 -9.37
C ASP A 269 -25.37 -0.85 -7.90
N LYS A 270 -24.59 -1.46 -7.03
CA LYS A 270 -24.81 -1.44 -5.57
C LYS A 270 -24.70 -0.01 -5.02
N LEU A 271 -23.71 0.75 -5.51
CA LEU A 271 -23.56 2.17 -5.16
C LEU A 271 -24.76 3.00 -5.63
N GLU A 272 -25.21 2.79 -6.87
CA GLU A 272 -26.36 3.53 -7.40
C GLU A 272 -27.64 3.23 -6.63
N LEU A 273 -27.86 1.97 -6.24
CA LEU A 273 -29.01 1.57 -5.41
C LEU A 273 -28.96 2.27 -4.05
N ALA A 274 -27.82 2.23 -3.36
CA ALA A 274 -27.64 2.90 -2.07
C ALA A 274 -27.89 4.42 -2.15
N LEU A 275 -27.38 5.08 -3.22
CA LEU A 275 -27.64 6.50 -3.44
C LEU A 275 -29.10 6.81 -3.73
N LYS A 276 -29.82 5.97 -4.50
CA LYS A 276 -31.25 6.12 -4.78
C LYS A 276 -32.07 6.06 -3.49
N GLU A 277 -31.78 5.08 -2.63
CA GLU A 277 -32.45 4.91 -1.34
C GLU A 277 -32.22 6.12 -0.43
N LEU A 278 -30.95 6.53 -0.24
CA LEU A 278 -30.59 7.67 0.61
C LEU A 278 -31.22 8.97 0.13
N VAL A 279 -31.25 9.22 -1.16
CA VAL A 279 -31.88 10.43 -1.72
C VAL A 279 -33.40 10.39 -1.57
N ALA A 280 -34.04 9.23 -1.73
CA ALA A 280 -35.48 9.06 -1.51
C ALA A 280 -35.89 9.32 -0.06
N ASP A 281 -35.03 8.96 0.89
CA ASP A 281 -35.21 9.21 2.34
C ASP A 281 -34.85 10.65 2.75
N GLY A 282 -34.47 11.52 1.81
CA GLY A 282 -34.06 12.89 2.10
C GLY A 282 -32.67 13.01 2.73
N ARG A 283 -31.89 11.94 2.77
CA ARG A 283 -30.55 11.83 3.38
C ARG A 283 -29.46 11.83 2.31
N LYS A 284 -29.53 12.77 1.37
CA LYS A 284 -28.57 12.86 0.28
C LYS A 284 -27.15 13.05 0.80
N PRO A 285 -26.19 12.15 0.48
CA PRO A 285 -24.80 12.33 0.86
C PRO A 285 -24.16 13.57 0.25
N ARG A 286 -23.26 14.21 0.98
CA ARG A 286 -22.45 15.31 0.47
C ARG A 286 -21.26 14.82 -0.33
N ALA A 287 -20.68 13.71 0.10
CA ALA A 287 -19.56 13.05 -0.57
C ALA A 287 -19.72 11.52 -0.50
N VAL A 288 -19.13 10.85 -1.49
CA VAL A 288 -18.82 9.43 -1.48
C VAL A 288 -17.32 9.31 -1.31
N ILE A 289 -16.87 8.38 -0.44
CA ILE A 289 -15.45 8.04 -0.31
C ILE A 289 -15.27 6.54 -0.44
N ILE A 290 -14.34 6.13 -1.33
CA ILE A 290 -13.98 4.74 -1.56
C ILE A 290 -12.46 4.56 -1.54
N THR A 291 -12.00 3.34 -1.23
CA THR A 291 -10.60 2.94 -1.30
C THR A 291 -10.39 2.09 -2.55
N SER A 292 -9.55 2.57 -3.46
CA SER A 292 -9.20 1.88 -4.71
C SER A 292 -7.80 2.31 -5.18
N PRO A 293 -6.83 1.39 -5.30
CA PRO A 293 -6.95 -0.05 -5.00
C PRO A 293 -7.24 -0.37 -3.53
N THR A 294 -7.85 -1.54 -3.27
CA THR A 294 -7.95 -2.09 -1.92
C THR A 294 -6.57 -2.50 -1.40
N TYR A 295 -6.49 -2.96 -0.16
CA TYR A 295 -5.22 -3.43 0.40
C TYR A 295 -4.70 -4.68 -0.33
N GLU A 296 -5.62 -5.50 -0.83
CA GLU A 296 -5.38 -6.70 -1.63
C GLU A 296 -5.08 -6.40 -3.11
N GLY A 297 -5.19 -5.14 -3.53
CA GLY A 297 -4.89 -4.68 -4.89
C GLY A 297 -6.08 -4.62 -5.84
N VAL A 298 -7.31 -4.87 -5.38
CA VAL A 298 -8.50 -4.81 -6.24
C VAL A 298 -8.86 -3.36 -6.55
N ILE A 299 -9.08 -3.06 -7.83
CA ILE A 299 -9.39 -1.72 -8.35
C ILE A 299 -10.86 -1.68 -8.76
N SER A 300 -11.59 -0.64 -8.31
CA SER A 300 -12.99 -0.39 -8.65
C SER A 300 -13.14 0.39 -9.96
N ASP A 301 -14.27 0.24 -10.67
CA ASP A 301 -14.62 1.07 -11.83
C ASP A 301 -14.96 2.50 -11.40
N ILE A 302 -13.92 3.27 -11.14
CA ILE A 302 -14.04 4.67 -10.70
C ILE A 302 -14.74 5.53 -11.73
N ARG A 303 -14.59 5.24 -13.03
CA ARG A 303 -15.23 5.99 -14.11
C ARG A 303 -16.75 5.90 -14.05
N THR A 304 -17.26 4.69 -13.95
CA THR A 304 -18.71 4.46 -13.83
C THR A 304 -19.24 5.02 -12.51
N ILE A 305 -18.51 4.79 -11.40
CA ILE A 305 -18.84 5.34 -10.07
C ILE A 305 -18.88 6.87 -10.09
N ALA A 306 -17.88 7.54 -10.67
CA ALA A 306 -17.87 9.01 -10.80
C ALA A 306 -19.06 9.51 -11.59
N GLY A 307 -19.39 8.85 -12.71
CA GLY A 307 -20.57 9.19 -13.52
C GLY A 307 -21.87 9.08 -12.72
N ILE A 308 -22.02 8.06 -11.88
CA ILE A 308 -23.17 7.88 -11.00
C ILE A 308 -23.21 9.01 -9.95
N VAL A 309 -22.15 9.19 -9.19
CA VAL A 309 -22.04 10.14 -8.06
C VAL A 309 -22.31 11.57 -8.55
N HIS A 310 -21.73 11.96 -9.67
CA HIS A 310 -21.89 13.30 -10.25
C HIS A 310 -23.32 13.57 -10.78
N ARG A 311 -24.06 12.55 -11.26
CA ARG A 311 -25.48 12.72 -11.63
C ARG A 311 -26.34 13.19 -10.44
N TYR A 312 -25.96 12.82 -9.23
CA TYR A 312 -26.62 13.29 -8.00
C TYR A 312 -26.04 14.61 -7.49
N GLY A 313 -25.00 15.17 -8.12
CA GLY A 313 -24.32 16.38 -7.65
C GLY A 313 -23.61 16.16 -6.29
N ILE A 314 -22.99 15.01 -6.12
CA ILE A 314 -22.24 14.57 -4.94
C ILE A 314 -20.75 14.57 -5.32
N TYR A 315 -19.84 14.80 -4.37
CA TYR A 315 -18.40 14.71 -4.59
C TYR A 315 -17.90 13.28 -4.43
N LEU A 316 -16.90 12.89 -5.26
CA LEU A 316 -16.22 11.61 -5.16
C LEU A 316 -14.79 11.81 -4.65
N ILE A 317 -14.47 11.20 -3.51
CA ILE A 317 -13.11 11.11 -2.94
C ILE A 317 -12.62 9.68 -3.14
N VAL A 318 -11.40 9.52 -3.65
CA VAL A 318 -10.77 8.21 -3.77
C VAL A 318 -9.49 8.17 -2.93
N ASP A 319 -9.46 7.22 -2.00
CA ASP A 319 -8.25 6.83 -1.29
C ASP A 319 -7.46 5.86 -2.18
N GLU A 320 -6.56 6.42 -2.99
CA GLU A 320 -5.64 5.71 -3.90
C GLU A 320 -4.26 5.51 -3.24
N ALA A 321 -4.21 5.46 -1.90
CA ALA A 321 -2.95 5.36 -1.17
C ALA A 321 -2.13 4.12 -1.55
N GLN A 322 -2.74 3.08 -2.09
CA GLN A 322 -2.08 1.86 -2.55
C GLN A 322 -1.67 1.93 -4.02
N GLY A 323 -2.07 2.95 -4.79
CA GLY A 323 -1.98 3.02 -6.24
C GLY A 323 -0.99 4.04 -6.82
N ALA A 324 -0.13 4.69 -6.01
CA ALA A 324 0.72 5.81 -6.48
C ALA A 324 1.66 5.45 -7.66
N HIS A 325 1.99 4.18 -7.88
CA HIS A 325 2.80 3.70 -9.00
C HIS A 325 1.98 3.50 -10.28
N LEU A 326 0.65 3.32 -10.18
CA LEU A 326 -0.23 3.03 -11.32
C LEU A 326 -0.21 4.15 -12.37
N ASN A 327 -0.01 5.42 -11.96
CA ASN A 327 0.16 6.53 -12.90
C ASN A 327 1.36 6.34 -13.85
N PHE A 328 2.28 5.46 -13.52
CA PHE A 328 3.50 5.21 -14.27
C PHE A 328 3.50 3.84 -14.97
N MET A 329 2.57 2.95 -14.67
CA MET A 329 2.40 1.66 -15.32
C MET A 329 1.52 1.77 -16.58
N GLU A 330 1.78 0.92 -17.57
CA GLU A 330 0.93 0.79 -18.75
C GLU A 330 -0.30 -0.05 -18.43
N GLY A 331 -1.44 0.31 -19.02
CA GLY A 331 -2.69 -0.45 -18.91
C GLY A 331 -3.59 -0.03 -17.75
N HIS A 332 -3.10 0.76 -16.78
CA HIS A 332 -3.91 1.26 -15.67
C HIS A 332 -4.31 2.73 -15.85
N GLU A 333 -5.52 3.06 -15.44
CA GLU A 333 -6.01 4.43 -15.32
C GLU A 333 -6.19 4.78 -13.85
N THR A 334 -5.58 5.91 -13.42
CA THR A 334 -5.72 6.39 -12.04
C THR A 334 -7.12 6.94 -11.77
N ALA A 335 -7.50 7.04 -10.50
CA ALA A 335 -8.77 7.65 -10.10
C ALA A 335 -8.93 9.09 -10.60
N MET A 336 -7.84 9.83 -10.76
CA MET A 336 -7.81 11.17 -11.36
C MET A 336 -8.29 11.14 -12.81
N GLN A 337 -7.76 10.22 -13.61
CA GLN A 337 -8.12 10.05 -15.04
C GLN A 337 -9.55 9.54 -15.22
N GLN A 338 -10.07 8.85 -14.22
CA GLN A 338 -11.41 8.26 -14.22
C GLN A 338 -12.49 9.21 -13.66
N GLY A 339 -12.13 10.40 -13.14
CA GLY A 339 -13.09 11.45 -12.82
C GLY A 339 -13.39 11.64 -11.34
N ALA A 340 -12.56 11.17 -10.41
CA ALA A 340 -12.66 11.53 -9.00
C ALA A 340 -12.46 13.05 -8.79
N ASP A 341 -13.09 13.65 -7.77
CA ASP A 341 -12.94 15.06 -7.43
C ASP A 341 -11.67 15.33 -6.62
N ILE A 342 -11.35 14.43 -5.69
CA ILE A 342 -10.12 14.46 -4.87
C ILE A 342 -9.55 13.04 -4.80
N VAL A 343 -8.24 12.91 -4.96
CA VAL A 343 -7.50 11.65 -4.85
C VAL A 343 -6.33 11.81 -3.90
N ILE A 344 -6.08 10.80 -3.07
CA ILE A 344 -4.96 10.77 -2.13
C ILE A 344 -4.07 9.58 -2.44
N GLU A 345 -2.79 9.82 -2.73
CA GLU A 345 -1.78 8.81 -2.99
C GLU A 345 -0.70 8.76 -1.89
N SER A 346 -0.30 7.57 -1.45
CA SER A 346 0.88 7.38 -0.59
C SER A 346 2.09 7.02 -1.43
N LEU A 347 2.97 7.98 -1.71
CA LEU A 347 4.17 7.70 -2.48
C LEU A 347 5.07 6.65 -1.82
N HIS A 348 5.19 6.71 -0.49
CA HIS A 348 6.06 5.81 0.28
C HIS A 348 5.66 4.33 0.25
N LYS A 349 4.43 3.98 -0.17
CA LYS A 349 3.99 2.58 -0.20
C LYS A 349 4.47 1.83 -1.44
N THR A 350 4.47 2.49 -2.59
CA THR A 350 4.72 1.83 -3.88
C THR A 350 5.76 2.51 -4.75
N MET A 351 6.14 3.75 -4.42
CA MET A 351 7.18 4.51 -5.09
C MET A 351 8.45 4.60 -4.21
N PRO A 352 9.65 4.84 -4.79
CA PRO A 352 10.89 4.96 -4.03
C PRO A 352 10.96 6.30 -3.27
N ALA A 353 10.10 6.46 -2.27
CA ALA A 353 9.96 7.64 -1.43
C ALA A 353 10.11 7.31 0.06
N LEU A 354 10.45 8.32 0.87
CA LEU A 354 10.56 8.17 2.32
C LEU A 354 9.19 7.92 2.93
N THR A 355 9.14 7.10 3.97
CA THR A 355 7.92 6.87 4.76
C THR A 355 7.28 8.19 5.16
N GLN A 356 5.94 8.25 5.19
CA GLN A 356 5.11 9.41 5.51
C GLN A 356 4.86 10.35 4.32
N THR A 357 5.55 10.22 3.20
CA THR A 357 5.35 11.06 2.01
C THR A 357 4.10 10.65 1.24
N SER A 358 3.28 11.63 0.85
CA SER A 358 2.02 11.41 0.13
C SER A 358 1.67 12.63 -0.72
N LEU A 359 0.74 12.47 -1.64
CA LEU A 359 0.18 13.57 -2.45
C LEU A 359 -1.35 13.63 -2.28
N LEU A 360 -1.89 14.84 -2.37
CA LEU A 360 -3.31 15.09 -2.52
C LEU A 360 -3.53 15.80 -3.85
N HIS A 361 -4.39 15.24 -4.68
CA HIS A 361 -4.75 15.75 -6.00
C HIS A 361 -6.17 16.27 -5.98
N VAL A 362 -6.36 17.48 -6.50
CA VAL A 362 -7.66 18.13 -6.67
C VAL A 362 -7.97 18.16 -8.16
N MET A 363 -9.06 17.53 -8.57
CA MET A 363 -9.56 17.56 -9.93
C MET A 363 -10.68 18.60 -10.10
N ASN A 364 -11.47 18.84 -9.05
CA ASN A 364 -12.56 19.81 -9.07
C ASN A 364 -12.13 21.17 -8.49
N PRO A 365 -12.00 22.22 -9.33
CA PRO A 365 -11.52 23.54 -8.89
C PRO A 365 -12.32 24.17 -7.74
N LYS A 366 -13.60 23.80 -7.60
CA LYS A 366 -14.48 24.35 -6.55
C LYS A 366 -14.05 23.95 -5.13
N LEU A 367 -13.23 22.90 -5.01
CA LEU A 367 -12.77 22.37 -3.72
C LEU A 367 -11.42 22.95 -3.29
N ASP A 368 -10.66 23.57 -4.21
CA ASP A 368 -9.27 23.96 -3.99
C ASP A 368 -9.08 24.92 -2.80
N GLU A 369 -9.91 25.96 -2.68
CA GLU A 369 -9.82 26.92 -1.57
C GLU A 369 -10.02 26.23 -0.21
N ARG A 370 -11.00 25.30 -0.14
CA ARG A 370 -11.25 24.56 1.10
C ARG A 370 -10.16 23.55 1.39
N VAL A 371 -9.62 22.88 0.36
CA VAL A 371 -8.47 21.97 0.51
C VAL A 371 -7.28 22.72 1.11
N ARG A 372 -6.90 23.86 0.55
CA ARG A 372 -5.79 24.69 1.10
C ARG A 372 -6.02 25.10 2.55
N ARG A 373 -7.23 25.50 2.91
CA ARG A 373 -7.60 25.86 4.29
C ARG A 373 -7.38 24.71 5.26
N TYR A 374 -7.81 23.49 4.90
CA TYR A 374 -7.69 22.31 5.79
C TYR A 374 -6.29 21.71 5.78
N LEU A 375 -5.51 21.87 4.71
CA LEU A 375 -4.10 21.53 4.71
C LEU A 375 -3.32 22.33 5.76
N GLN A 376 -3.59 23.63 5.90
CA GLN A 376 -2.98 24.46 6.95
C GLN A 376 -3.36 24.01 8.37
N ILE A 377 -4.48 23.29 8.54
CA ILE A 377 -4.92 22.77 9.85
C ILE A 377 -4.30 21.39 10.12
N PHE A 378 -4.28 20.52 9.12
CA PHE A 378 -3.89 19.11 9.30
C PHE A 378 -2.42 18.83 8.99
N GLN A 379 -1.68 19.76 8.42
CA GLN A 379 -0.25 19.65 8.25
C GLN A 379 0.51 20.55 9.24
N THR A 380 1.73 20.13 9.54
CA THR A 380 2.63 20.90 10.41
C THR A 380 2.96 22.25 9.80
N SER A 381 3.15 23.27 10.63
CA SER A 381 3.65 24.59 10.21
C SER A 381 5.16 24.61 9.96
N SER A 382 5.87 23.51 10.21
CA SER A 382 7.29 23.34 9.95
C SER A 382 7.50 22.08 9.12
N PRO A 383 7.16 22.09 7.82
CA PRO A 383 7.20 20.92 6.97
C PRO A 383 8.64 20.47 6.69
N SER A 384 8.87 19.15 6.73
CA SER A 384 10.18 18.59 6.45
C SER A 384 10.56 18.75 4.98
N TYR A 385 11.62 19.48 4.72
CA TYR A 385 12.20 19.62 3.38
C TYR A 385 12.74 18.30 2.83
N ILE A 386 13.24 17.42 3.71
CA ILE A 386 13.71 16.07 3.32
C ILE A 386 12.55 15.26 2.72
N PHE A 387 11.35 15.38 3.28
CA PHE A 387 10.16 14.72 2.72
C PHE A 387 9.76 15.32 1.37
N MET A 388 9.79 16.64 1.23
CA MET A 388 9.49 17.32 -0.04
C MET A 388 10.49 16.94 -1.13
N GLN A 389 11.78 16.92 -0.83
CA GLN A 389 12.83 16.43 -1.73
C GLN A 389 12.59 14.99 -2.17
N SER A 390 12.20 14.14 -1.23
CA SER A 390 11.90 12.73 -1.50
C SER A 390 10.66 12.56 -2.39
N MET A 391 9.60 13.34 -2.18
CA MET A 391 8.40 13.32 -3.03
C MET A 391 8.72 13.77 -4.46
N GLU A 392 9.42 14.91 -4.61
CA GLU A 392 9.84 15.41 -5.91
C GLU A 392 10.66 14.36 -6.67
N LYS A 393 11.63 13.76 -5.98
CA LYS A 393 12.51 12.76 -6.57
C LYS A 393 11.77 11.49 -6.99
N ALA A 394 10.80 11.03 -6.21
CA ALA A 394 9.98 9.87 -6.54
C ALA A 394 9.09 10.13 -7.76
N VAL A 395 8.47 11.31 -7.86
CA VAL A 395 7.66 11.70 -9.02
C VAL A 395 8.53 11.86 -10.27
N ALA A 396 9.67 12.55 -10.16
CA ALA A 396 10.62 12.68 -11.27
C ALA A 396 11.15 11.32 -11.73
N PHE A 397 11.45 10.40 -10.80
CA PHE A 397 11.82 9.03 -11.12
C PHE A 397 10.73 8.33 -11.94
N GLY A 398 9.47 8.36 -11.49
CA GLY A 398 8.35 7.74 -12.20
C GLY A 398 8.15 8.30 -13.61
N ALA A 399 8.16 9.62 -13.73
CA ALA A 399 7.95 10.30 -15.01
C ALA A 399 9.10 10.04 -16.01
N ASN A 400 10.34 10.01 -15.52
CA ASN A 400 11.53 9.91 -16.38
C ASN A 400 11.95 8.46 -16.68
N ASN A 401 11.37 7.45 -16.02
CA ASN A 401 11.79 6.05 -16.13
C ASN A 401 10.61 5.11 -16.43
N ARG A 402 9.72 5.47 -17.36
CA ARG A 402 8.58 4.63 -17.78
C ARG A 402 9.01 3.22 -18.20
N ASP A 403 10.17 3.08 -18.83
CA ASP A 403 10.72 1.77 -19.22
C ASP A 403 10.99 0.85 -18.01
N GLU A 404 11.34 1.42 -16.85
CA GLU A 404 11.51 0.62 -15.62
C GLU A 404 10.18 0.05 -15.14
N PHE A 405 9.10 0.83 -15.23
CA PHE A 405 7.75 0.36 -14.91
C PHE A 405 7.28 -0.71 -15.91
N ALA A 406 7.56 -0.56 -17.19
CA ALA A 406 7.30 -1.62 -18.18
C ALA A 406 8.12 -2.89 -17.89
N ARG A 407 9.37 -2.77 -17.44
CA ARG A 407 10.18 -3.92 -16.98
C ARG A 407 9.62 -4.53 -15.70
N TYR A 408 9.13 -3.70 -14.78
CA TYR A 408 8.48 -4.13 -13.56
C TYR A 408 7.23 -4.97 -13.85
N GLY A 409 6.33 -4.52 -14.71
CA GLY A 409 5.16 -5.29 -15.14
C GLY A 409 5.53 -6.67 -15.71
N ARG A 410 6.54 -6.73 -16.60
CA ARG A 410 7.03 -8.03 -17.12
C ARG A 410 7.62 -8.95 -16.03
N ARG A 411 8.27 -8.39 -14.98
CA ARG A 411 8.74 -9.20 -13.84
C ARG A 411 7.58 -9.77 -13.04
N LEU A 412 6.53 -8.98 -12.83
CA LEU A 412 5.31 -9.44 -12.14
C LEU A 412 4.61 -10.56 -12.90
N GLU A 413 4.44 -10.41 -14.21
CA GLU A 413 3.84 -11.43 -15.07
C GLU A 413 4.67 -12.75 -15.05
N ALA A 414 5.99 -12.63 -15.21
CA ALA A 414 6.89 -13.79 -15.15
C ALA A 414 6.85 -14.48 -13.77
N PHE A 415 6.78 -13.71 -12.69
CA PHE A 415 6.65 -14.24 -11.33
C PHE A 415 5.32 -14.96 -11.14
N ALA A 416 4.23 -14.37 -11.58
CA ALA A 416 2.90 -14.97 -11.50
C ALA A 416 2.85 -16.32 -12.23
N GLY A 417 3.42 -16.41 -13.44
CA GLY A 417 3.53 -17.67 -14.18
C GLY A 417 4.34 -18.76 -13.45
N LYS A 418 5.36 -18.40 -12.64
CA LYS A 418 6.04 -19.36 -11.77
C LYS A 418 5.15 -19.90 -10.67
N CYS A 419 4.25 -19.06 -10.11
CA CYS A 419 3.35 -19.43 -9.03
C CYS A 419 2.20 -20.36 -9.47
N ASP A 420 1.92 -20.52 -10.76
CA ASP A 420 0.84 -21.39 -11.27
C ASP A 420 1.02 -22.88 -10.89
N GLY A 421 2.23 -23.29 -10.53
CA GLY A 421 2.54 -24.68 -10.10
C GLY A 421 2.29 -24.97 -8.61
N LEU A 422 1.94 -23.97 -7.79
CA LEU A 422 1.65 -24.15 -6.36
C LEU A 422 0.30 -24.89 -6.16
N ARG A 423 0.19 -25.68 -5.08
CA ARG A 423 -0.94 -26.61 -4.84
C ARG A 423 -1.88 -26.14 -3.73
N ASN A 424 -1.31 -25.91 -2.55
CA ASN A 424 -2.03 -25.54 -1.33
C ASN A 424 -1.96 -24.02 -1.03
N ILE A 425 -1.04 -23.33 -1.69
CA ILE A 425 -0.90 -21.88 -1.67
C ILE A 425 -1.00 -21.39 -3.11
N ARG A 426 -1.77 -20.34 -3.37
CA ARG A 426 -1.90 -19.75 -4.72
C ARG A 426 -1.75 -18.25 -4.68
N LEU A 427 -1.12 -17.71 -5.72
CA LEU A 427 -1.12 -16.27 -5.94
C LEU A 427 -2.52 -15.84 -6.44
N PHE A 428 -3.13 -14.87 -5.75
CA PHE A 428 -4.39 -14.28 -6.16
C PHE A 428 -4.23 -13.53 -7.48
N ARG A 429 -4.97 -13.96 -8.49
CA ARG A 429 -5.04 -13.33 -9.81
C ARG A 429 -6.48 -13.35 -10.25
N PRO A 430 -7.24 -12.29 -9.96
CA PRO A 430 -8.62 -12.21 -10.43
C PRO A 430 -8.61 -12.13 -11.96
N ASP A 431 -9.46 -12.91 -12.61
CA ASP A 431 -9.50 -12.99 -14.05
C ASP A 431 -10.30 -11.81 -14.61
N ALA A 432 -9.61 -10.79 -15.09
CA ALA A 432 -10.23 -9.68 -15.84
C ALA A 432 -10.70 -10.13 -17.24
N SER A 433 -10.20 -11.28 -17.73
CA SER A 433 -10.48 -11.78 -19.08
C SER A 433 -11.72 -12.66 -19.20
N SER A 434 -12.32 -13.13 -18.10
CA SER A 434 -13.53 -13.98 -18.08
C SER A 434 -14.82 -13.25 -18.53
N VAL A 435 -14.70 -12.05 -19.08
CA VAL A 435 -15.83 -11.28 -19.67
C VAL A 435 -16.40 -11.94 -20.96
N LYS A 436 -15.73 -12.98 -21.50
CA LYS A 436 -16.20 -13.67 -22.71
C LYS A 436 -16.55 -15.13 -22.39
N ASN A 437 -17.85 -15.37 -22.29
CA ASN A 437 -18.51 -16.68 -22.36
C ASN A 437 -18.26 -17.63 -21.16
N ASP A 438 -19.00 -17.44 -20.07
CA ASP A 438 -19.70 -18.56 -19.43
C ASP A 438 -20.56 -18.03 -18.28
N GLU A 439 -21.82 -18.40 -18.27
CA GLU A 439 -22.83 -18.00 -17.27
C GLU A 439 -22.58 -18.60 -15.86
N ILE A 440 -21.48 -19.29 -15.64
CA ILE A 440 -21.30 -20.17 -14.46
C ILE A 440 -20.41 -19.56 -13.35
N CYS A 441 -19.61 -18.52 -13.59
CA CYS A 441 -18.78 -17.94 -12.52
C CYS A 441 -18.77 -16.41 -12.50
N ASN A 442 -19.84 -15.81 -11.96
CA ASN A 442 -19.88 -14.36 -11.68
C ASN A 442 -19.03 -13.95 -10.46
N ALA A 443 -18.49 -14.91 -9.71
CA ALA A 443 -17.86 -14.69 -8.39
C ALA A 443 -16.39 -14.23 -8.45
N CYS A 444 -15.72 -14.31 -9.62
CA CYS A 444 -14.29 -13.96 -9.74
C CYS A 444 -14.04 -12.69 -10.58
N LYS A 445 -15.07 -11.89 -10.85
CA LYS A 445 -14.92 -10.69 -11.67
C LYS A 445 -14.57 -9.50 -10.83
N VAL A 446 -13.45 -8.86 -11.12
CA VAL A 446 -13.09 -7.51 -10.67
C VAL A 446 -12.97 -6.60 -11.88
N PHE A 447 -13.08 -5.29 -11.66
CA PHE A 447 -12.87 -4.33 -12.73
C PHE A 447 -11.40 -4.35 -13.20
N ASP A 448 -10.46 -4.26 -12.25
CA ASP A 448 -9.01 -4.31 -12.51
C ASP A 448 -8.26 -4.71 -11.22
N HIS A 449 -6.96 -5.01 -11.32
CA HIS A 449 -6.14 -5.45 -10.20
C HIS A 449 -4.70 -4.94 -10.33
N ASP A 450 -4.10 -4.53 -9.23
CA ASP A 450 -2.68 -4.17 -9.10
C ASP A 450 -1.85 -5.44 -8.89
N GLU A 451 -1.17 -5.91 -9.94
CA GLU A 451 -0.30 -7.10 -9.90
C GLU A 451 0.90 -6.95 -8.94
N GLY A 452 1.23 -5.72 -8.54
CA GLY A 452 2.24 -5.45 -7.51
C GLY A 452 1.83 -5.85 -6.10
N ARG A 453 0.54 -6.20 -5.91
CA ARG A 453 0.01 -6.82 -4.69
C ARG A 453 0.10 -8.33 -4.80
N LEU A 454 1.14 -8.90 -4.22
CA LEU A 454 1.37 -10.34 -4.24
C LEU A 454 0.62 -10.97 -3.05
N VAL A 455 -0.64 -11.38 -3.29
CA VAL A 455 -1.50 -11.99 -2.29
C VAL A 455 -1.41 -13.50 -2.41
N PHE A 456 -0.75 -14.16 -1.45
CA PHE A 456 -0.67 -15.62 -1.39
C PHE A 456 -1.78 -16.16 -0.51
N VAL A 457 -2.72 -16.86 -1.13
CA VAL A 457 -3.91 -17.41 -0.50
C VAL A 457 -3.66 -18.86 -0.14
N VAL A 458 -3.98 -19.23 1.10
CA VAL A 458 -3.92 -20.60 1.61
C VAL A 458 -5.25 -21.29 1.32
N ARG A 459 -5.21 -22.48 0.72
CA ARG A 459 -6.39 -23.28 0.41
C ARG A 459 -7.11 -23.69 1.70
N PRO A 460 -8.45 -23.54 1.81
CA PRO A 460 -9.21 -24.09 2.94
C PRO A 460 -8.97 -25.60 3.09
N GLY A 461 -8.78 -26.05 4.32
CA GLY A 461 -8.44 -27.47 4.56
C GLY A 461 -6.95 -27.81 4.43
N THR A 462 -6.08 -26.84 4.19
CA THR A 462 -4.62 -27.06 4.22
C THR A 462 -4.15 -27.34 5.64
N VAL A 463 -3.31 -28.37 5.80
CA VAL A 463 -2.72 -28.79 7.07
C VAL A 463 -1.20 -28.86 6.96
N ASP A 464 -0.51 -28.65 8.09
CA ASP A 464 0.92 -28.85 8.19
C ASP A 464 1.29 -30.35 8.38
N GLU A 465 2.58 -30.66 8.48
CA GLU A 465 3.09 -32.01 8.69
C GLU A 465 2.55 -32.70 9.98
N SER A 466 2.05 -31.93 10.95
CA SER A 466 1.46 -32.44 12.19
C SER A 466 -0.05 -32.71 12.09
N GLY A 467 -0.68 -32.33 10.97
CA GLY A 467 -2.13 -32.36 10.77
C GLY A 467 -2.84 -31.13 11.37
N GLN A 468 -2.11 -30.09 11.78
CA GLN A 468 -2.71 -28.84 12.26
C GLN A 468 -3.14 -27.98 11.07
N LYS A 469 -4.33 -27.33 11.18
CA LYS A 469 -4.80 -26.36 10.17
C LYS A 469 -3.75 -25.29 9.91
N PHE A 470 -3.36 -25.16 8.65
CA PHE A 470 -2.38 -24.17 8.20
C PHE A 470 -3.07 -22.86 7.83
N THR A 471 -2.50 -21.73 8.24
CA THR A 471 -3.09 -20.40 8.07
C THR A 471 -2.12 -19.43 7.41
N GLY A 472 -2.63 -18.28 6.92
CA GLY A 472 -1.79 -17.19 6.44
C GLY A 472 -0.88 -16.62 7.53
N VAL A 473 -1.32 -16.62 8.80
CA VAL A 473 -0.46 -16.21 9.93
C VAL A 473 0.75 -17.12 10.06
N MET A 474 0.54 -18.45 10.02
CA MET A 474 1.63 -19.44 10.06
C MET A 474 2.56 -19.28 8.84
N LEU A 475 2.01 -19.03 7.65
CA LEU A 475 2.80 -18.74 6.46
C LEU A 475 3.71 -17.53 6.67
N ALA A 476 3.18 -16.44 7.23
CA ALA A 476 3.95 -15.24 7.52
C ALA A 476 5.08 -15.49 8.54
N GLU A 477 4.79 -16.23 9.61
CA GLU A 477 5.78 -16.61 10.63
C GLU A 477 6.91 -17.45 10.03
N ILE A 478 6.57 -18.47 9.23
CA ILE A 478 7.57 -19.33 8.59
C ILE A 478 8.43 -18.53 7.60
N LEU A 479 7.81 -17.66 6.79
CA LEU A 479 8.54 -16.78 5.86
C LEU A 479 9.52 -15.86 6.61
N ALA A 480 9.11 -15.31 7.75
CA ALA A 480 9.94 -14.43 8.56
C ALA A 480 11.09 -15.21 9.25
N ASP A 481 10.77 -16.27 9.97
CA ASP A 481 11.71 -16.96 10.85
C ASP A 481 12.70 -17.84 10.10
N ARG A 482 12.24 -18.53 9.04
CA ARG A 482 13.05 -19.50 8.31
C ARG A 482 13.75 -18.90 7.10
N TYR A 483 13.09 -17.97 6.40
CA TYR A 483 13.60 -17.38 5.16
C TYR A 483 14.01 -15.91 5.28
N GLY A 484 13.70 -15.25 6.42
CA GLY A 484 13.99 -13.82 6.62
C GLY A 484 13.15 -12.90 5.72
N LEU A 485 11.97 -13.38 5.28
CA LEU A 485 11.05 -12.64 4.41
C LEU A 485 9.89 -12.08 5.25
N ILE A 486 9.86 -10.78 5.44
CA ILE A 486 8.82 -10.10 6.22
C ILE A 486 7.71 -9.65 5.25
N VAL A 487 6.50 -10.19 5.42
CA VAL A 487 5.33 -9.81 4.65
C VAL A 487 4.71 -8.50 5.17
N GLU A 488 3.94 -7.83 4.34
CA GLU A 488 3.22 -6.59 4.72
C GLU A 488 2.08 -6.87 5.69
N MET A 489 1.30 -7.93 5.43
CA MET A 489 0.12 -8.29 6.21
C MET A 489 -0.09 -9.80 6.19
N ALA A 490 -0.57 -10.34 7.30
CA ALA A 490 -1.14 -11.68 7.38
C ALA A 490 -2.61 -11.62 7.79
N SER A 491 -3.43 -12.42 7.11
CA SER A 491 -4.80 -12.77 7.45
C SER A 491 -4.84 -14.25 7.86
N VAL A 492 -5.98 -14.75 8.28
CA VAL A 492 -6.15 -16.18 8.54
C VAL A 492 -5.97 -17.00 7.27
N SER A 493 -6.48 -16.50 6.14
CA SER A 493 -6.51 -17.22 4.86
C SER A 493 -5.46 -16.78 3.84
N TYR A 494 -4.74 -15.67 4.04
CA TYR A 494 -3.73 -15.20 3.08
C TYR A 494 -2.66 -14.31 3.71
N VAL A 495 -1.58 -14.08 2.96
CA VAL A 495 -0.58 -13.05 3.25
C VAL A 495 -0.47 -12.08 2.07
N ILE A 496 -0.10 -10.83 2.34
CA ILE A 496 0.17 -9.82 1.33
C ILE A 496 1.64 -9.43 1.38
N CYS A 497 2.30 -9.51 0.22
CA CYS A 497 3.60 -8.89 -0.02
C CYS A 497 3.41 -7.71 -0.95
N ILE A 498 4.05 -6.58 -0.66
CA ILE A 498 4.06 -5.41 -1.54
C ILE A 498 5.33 -5.43 -2.38
N SER A 499 5.16 -5.48 -3.67
CA SER A 499 6.23 -5.35 -4.64
C SER A 499 6.40 -3.90 -5.08
N SER A 500 7.59 -3.56 -5.58
CA SER A 500 7.94 -2.23 -6.04
C SER A 500 8.81 -2.29 -7.30
N VAL A 501 8.78 -1.23 -8.08
CA VAL A 501 9.61 -1.06 -9.29
C VAL A 501 11.11 -1.25 -9.03
N VAL A 502 11.57 -1.05 -7.79
CA VAL A 502 12.99 -1.20 -7.40
C VAL A 502 13.38 -2.61 -6.99
N ASP A 503 12.44 -3.56 -6.93
CA ASP A 503 12.73 -4.95 -6.61
C ASP A 503 13.53 -5.62 -7.73
N SER A 504 14.54 -6.39 -7.34
CA SER A 504 15.37 -7.14 -8.29
C SER A 504 14.69 -8.46 -8.71
N ALA A 505 15.08 -9.02 -9.85
CA ALA A 505 14.60 -10.35 -10.26
C ALA A 505 14.92 -11.42 -9.22
N ASP A 506 16.10 -11.34 -8.58
CA ASP A 506 16.53 -12.29 -7.52
C ASP A 506 15.58 -12.26 -6.32
N SER A 507 14.97 -11.10 -5.99
CA SER A 507 14.02 -10.98 -4.86
C SER A 507 12.77 -11.83 -5.10
N TYR A 508 12.27 -11.85 -6.33
CA TYR A 508 11.13 -12.69 -6.71
C TYR A 508 11.46 -14.18 -6.68
N ASP A 509 12.67 -14.55 -7.12
CA ASP A 509 13.12 -15.94 -7.09
C ASP A 509 13.26 -16.44 -5.63
N ILE A 510 13.77 -15.61 -4.73
CA ILE A 510 13.87 -15.93 -3.30
C ILE A 510 12.47 -16.14 -2.71
N LEU A 511 11.53 -15.24 -2.98
CA LEU A 511 10.16 -15.34 -2.49
C LEU A 511 9.46 -16.59 -3.03
N PHE A 512 9.55 -16.84 -4.35
CA PHE A 512 8.96 -18.02 -4.98
C PHE A 512 9.50 -19.30 -4.39
N ASN A 513 10.82 -19.44 -4.27
CA ASN A 513 11.45 -20.66 -3.75
C ASN A 513 11.04 -20.93 -2.30
N ALA A 514 10.92 -19.91 -1.46
CA ALA A 514 10.46 -20.04 -0.09
C ALA A 514 9.00 -20.53 -0.03
N VAL A 515 8.10 -19.88 -0.80
CA VAL A 515 6.68 -20.29 -0.84
C VAL A 515 6.53 -21.69 -1.43
N ALA A 516 7.26 -22.03 -2.50
CA ALA A 516 7.19 -23.35 -3.12
C ALA A 516 7.71 -24.47 -2.21
N GLU A 517 8.78 -24.23 -1.43
CA GLU A 517 9.27 -25.19 -0.43
C GLU A 517 8.24 -25.41 0.67
N ILE A 518 7.60 -24.34 1.16
CA ILE A 518 6.53 -24.45 2.17
C ILE A 518 5.35 -25.24 1.58
N ASP A 519 4.85 -24.85 0.39
CA ASP A 519 3.72 -25.48 -0.28
C ASP A 519 3.92 -26.99 -0.50
N GLY A 520 5.17 -27.38 -0.84
CA GLY A 520 5.54 -28.77 -1.06
C GLY A 520 5.49 -29.66 0.20
N ASN A 521 5.51 -29.06 1.40
CA ASN A 521 5.45 -29.75 2.70
C ASN A 521 4.04 -29.72 3.32
N LEU A 522 3.06 -29.09 2.66
CA LEU A 522 1.69 -28.99 3.16
C LEU A 522 0.83 -30.16 2.66
N GLY A 523 -0.03 -30.64 3.55
CA GLY A 523 -1.09 -31.60 3.26
C GLY A 523 -2.44 -30.92 3.03
N TYR A 524 -3.43 -31.71 2.62
CA TYR A 524 -4.79 -31.27 2.42
C TYR A 524 -5.78 -32.25 3.05
N GLU A 525 -6.65 -31.72 3.92
CA GLU A 525 -7.78 -32.43 4.53
C GLU A 525 -9.05 -31.57 4.34
N PRO A 526 -10.05 -32.05 3.57
CA PRO A 526 -11.26 -31.26 3.30
C PRO A 526 -11.96 -30.83 4.60
N ASP A 527 -12.08 -29.51 4.83
CA ASP A 527 -12.78 -28.97 5.99
C ASP A 527 -14.23 -28.65 5.64
N LYS A 528 -15.17 -29.36 6.27
CA LYS A 528 -16.62 -29.17 6.06
C LYS A 528 -17.21 -28.03 6.87
N THR A 529 -16.43 -27.36 7.72
CA THR A 529 -16.95 -26.44 8.75
C THR A 529 -16.62 -24.97 8.54
N ASP A 530 -15.80 -24.61 7.56
CA ASP A 530 -15.11 -23.30 7.49
C ASP A 530 -15.85 -22.20 6.72
N ARG A 531 -17.13 -21.97 7.04
CA ARG A 531 -17.95 -20.89 6.44
C ARG A 531 -17.94 -19.56 7.20
N GLN A 532 -17.14 -19.38 8.27
CA GLN A 532 -17.38 -18.30 9.25
C GLN A 532 -16.48 -17.06 9.17
N GLU A 533 -15.48 -16.99 8.30
CA GLU A 533 -14.47 -15.90 8.38
C GLU A 533 -14.84 -14.58 7.72
N LEU A 534 -15.86 -14.51 6.89
CA LEU A 534 -15.98 -13.46 5.86
C LEU A 534 -16.86 -12.25 6.19
N ASP A 535 -17.76 -12.36 7.13
CA ASP A 535 -18.67 -11.26 7.48
C ASP A 535 -18.09 -10.24 8.48
N ILE A 536 -16.77 -10.20 8.65
CA ILE A 536 -16.12 -9.32 9.64
C ILE A 536 -16.30 -7.84 9.28
N ILE A 537 -16.42 -7.51 7.99
CA ILE A 537 -16.60 -6.15 7.47
C ILE A 537 -18.05 -5.87 7.08
N SER A 538 -19.01 -6.59 7.62
CA SER A 538 -20.44 -6.37 7.33
C SER A 538 -20.93 -4.98 7.75
N GLY A 539 -21.94 -4.48 7.06
CA GLY A 539 -22.67 -3.27 7.47
C GLY A 539 -23.36 -3.51 8.81
N ARG A 540 -22.99 -2.76 9.84
CA ARG A 540 -23.58 -2.87 11.18
C ARG A 540 -24.59 -1.79 11.43
N ARG A 541 -25.60 -2.12 12.22
CA ARG A 541 -26.56 -1.13 12.69
C ARG A 541 -25.84 -0.09 13.56
N SER A 542 -25.91 1.17 13.20
CA SER A 542 -25.49 2.28 14.04
C SER A 542 -26.62 2.65 15.00
N ALA A 543 -26.33 2.76 16.29
CA ALA A 543 -27.25 3.27 17.31
C ALA A 543 -27.17 4.80 17.40
N MET A 544 -26.03 5.38 17.03
CA MET A 544 -25.79 6.83 17.00
C MET A 544 -24.58 7.15 16.14
N PRO A 545 -24.40 8.41 15.68
CA PRO A 545 -23.21 8.82 14.94
C PRO A 545 -21.91 8.54 15.73
N PRO A 546 -20.82 8.15 15.06
CA PRO A 546 -19.56 7.82 15.72
C PRO A 546 -18.98 8.95 16.57
N GLY A 547 -19.10 10.21 16.14
CA GLY A 547 -18.65 11.39 16.90
C GLY A 547 -19.42 11.53 18.23
N THR A 548 -20.73 11.32 18.21
CA THR A 548 -21.57 11.34 19.42
C THR A 548 -21.17 10.23 20.40
N ALA A 549 -20.91 9.03 19.88
CA ALA A 549 -20.48 7.89 20.70
C ALA A 549 -19.11 8.10 21.32
N TRP A 550 -18.21 8.78 20.60
CA TRP A 550 -16.83 9.03 21.03
C TRP A 550 -16.74 9.86 22.30
N ASP A 551 -17.67 10.79 22.50
CA ASP A 551 -17.68 11.69 23.67
C ASP A 551 -18.42 11.12 24.88
N ARG A 552 -19.02 9.92 24.78
CA ARG A 552 -19.73 9.27 25.87
C ARG A 552 -18.81 8.46 26.79
N SER A 553 -19.24 8.27 28.03
CA SER A 553 -18.57 7.40 28.99
C SER A 553 -18.61 5.95 28.53
N VAL A 554 -17.50 5.23 28.72
CA VAL A 554 -17.34 3.84 28.31
C VAL A 554 -17.04 2.93 29.51
N GLU A 555 -17.50 1.68 29.42
CA GLU A 555 -17.12 0.59 30.32
C GLU A 555 -16.42 -0.53 29.55
N SER A 556 -15.55 -1.27 30.21
CA SER A 556 -14.92 -2.46 29.63
C SER A 556 -15.76 -3.69 29.93
N VAL A 557 -16.13 -4.44 28.90
CA VAL A 557 -16.92 -5.68 29.04
C VAL A 557 -16.19 -6.83 28.36
N PRO A 558 -16.29 -8.07 28.87
CA PRO A 558 -15.77 -9.25 28.16
C PRO A 558 -16.39 -9.33 26.75
N ILE A 559 -15.60 -9.69 25.74
CA ILE A 559 -16.07 -9.82 24.34
C ILE A 559 -17.34 -10.70 24.27
N LYS A 560 -17.35 -11.84 24.98
CA LYS A 560 -18.50 -12.76 25.02
C LYS A 560 -19.81 -12.11 25.52
N GLY A 561 -19.71 -11.07 26.34
CA GLY A 561 -20.85 -10.35 26.92
C GLY A 561 -21.21 -9.05 26.22
N ALA A 562 -20.53 -8.72 25.12
CA ALA A 562 -20.69 -7.44 24.44
C ALA A 562 -21.85 -7.41 23.44
N ALA A 563 -22.35 -8.57 23.01
CA ALA A 563 -23.44 -8.64 22.03
C ALA A 563 -24.69 -7.87 22.49
N GLY A 564 -25.23 -7.02 21.61
CA GLY A 564 -26.36 -6.13 21.87
C GLY A 564 -25.98 -4.78 22.50
N LYS A 565 -24.75 -4.60 22.99
CA LYS A 565 -24.26 -3.31 23.50
C LYS A 565 -23.76 -2.43 22.33
N VAL A 566 -23.58 -1.13 22.60
CA VAL A 566 -23.07 -0.17 21.62
C VAL A 566 -21.58 0.02 21.84
N SER A 567 -20.79 -0.10 20.76
CA SER A 567 -19.34 0.10 20.84
C SER A 567 -18.99 1.55 21.22
N GLY A 568 -18.08 1.71 22.17
CA GLY A 568 -17.54 3.01 22.59
C GLY A 568 -16.13 3.28 22.05
N ALA A 569 -15.57 2.35 21.26
CA ALA A 569 -14.23 2.49 20.69
C ALA A 569 -14.11 1.72 19.38
N PHE A 570 -13.06 2.03 18.63
CA PHE A 570 -12.71 1.22 17.47
C PHE A 570 -12.13 -0.14 17.89
N VAL A 571 -12.51 -1.20 17.15
CA VAL A 571 -11.86 -2.51 17.19
C VAL A 571 -11.46 -2.87 15.78
N TYR A 572 -10.18 -3.16 15.54
CA TYR A 572 -9.65 -3.44 14.21
C TYR A 572 -8.40 -4.32 14.27
N ALA A 573 -8.17 -5.15 13.25
CA ALA A 573 -6.88 -5.80 13.04
C ALA A 573 -5.88 -4.79 12.44
N TYR A 574 -4.62 -4.88 12.83
CA TYR A 574 -3.58 -4.01 12.27
C TYR A 574 -2.34 -4.84 11.92
N PRO A 575 -1.86 -4.74 10.66
CA PRO A 575 -2.47 -4.09 9.48
C PRO A 575 -3.80 -4.73 9.05
N PRO A 576 -4.65 -4.09 8.19
CA PRO A 576 -4.51 -2.79 7.53
C PRO A 576 -5.09 -1.62 8.35
N GLY A 577 -5.76 -1.88 9.48
CA GLY A 577 -6.42 -0.85 10.28
C GLY A 577 -7.86 -0.53 9.82
N ILE A 578 -8.54 -1.48 9.18
CA ILE A 578 -9.95 -1.41 8.83
C ILE A 578 -10.78 -1.76 10.07
N PRO A 579 -11.71 -0.89 10.51
CA PRO A 579 -12.49 -1.17 11.71
C PRO A 579 -13.50 -2.32 11.52
N VAL A 580 -13.42 -3.30 12.40
CA VAL A 580 -14.48 -4.32 12.60
C VAL A 580 -15.65 -3.70 13.33
N LEU A 581 -15.35 -2.86 14.35
CA LEU A 581 -16.34 -2.06 15.07
C LEU A 581 -15.88 -0.60 15.09
N ALA A 582 -16.82 0.30 14.83
CA ALA A 582 -16.66 1.73 15.05
C ALA A 582 -17.47 2.17 16.28
N PRO A 583 -17.12 3.30 16.92
CA PRO A 583 -17.94 3.89 17.98
C PRO A 583 -19.37 4.13 17.48
N GLY A 584 -20.38 3.83 18.31
CA GLY A 584 -21.78 4.00 17.97
C GLY A 584 -22.42 2.79 17.27
N GLU A 585 -21.66 1.82 16.80
CA GLU A 585 -22.19 0.59 16.20
C GLU A 585 -22.66 -0.41 17.28
N VAL A 586 -23.74 -1.11 16.98
CA VAL A 586 -24.22 -2.20 17.83
C VAL A 586 -23.35 -3.42 17.64
N VAL A 587 -22.77 -3.92 18.70
CA VAL A 587 -21.98 -5.16 18.70
C VAL A 587 -22.91 -6.33 18.45
N ASP A 588 -22.87 -6.93 17.28
CA ASP A 588 -23.63 -8.13 16.96
C ASP A 588 -22.85 -9.43 17.27
N ARG A 589 -23.48 -10.57 17.08
CA ARG A 589 -22.84 -11.86 17.32
C ARG A 589 -21.73 -12.15 16.30
N GLN A 590 -21.85 -11.66 15.07
CA GLN A 590 -20.83 -11.82 14.05
C GLN A 590 -19.55 -11.06 14.42
N ALA A 591 -19.67 -9.81 14.90
CA ALA A 591 -18.51 -9.06 15.41
C ALA A 591 -17.82 -9.80 16.56
N VAL A 592 -18.59 -10.32 17.53
CA VAL A 592 -18.03 -11.08 18.64
C VAL A 592 -17.26 -12.32 18.15
N ASN A 593 -17.83 -13.06 17.22
CA ASN A 593 -17.21 -14.27 16.67
C ASN A 593 -15.97 -13.92 15.82
N GLY A 594 -16.07 -12.91 14.95
CA GLY A 594 -14.96 -12.47 14.10
C GLY A 594 -13.77 -11.95 14.91
N ILE A 595 -14.02 -11.10 15.93
CA ILE A 595 -12.96 -10.62 16.82
C ILE A 595 -12.27 -11.79 17.55
N LYS A 596 -13.04 -12.80 17.97
CA LYS A 596 -12.48 -13.99 18.62
C LYS A 596 -11.65 -14.82 17.65
N SER A 597 -12.17 -15.08 16.46
CA SER A 597 -11.45 -15.82 15.40
C SER A 597 -10.12 -15.17 15.08
N MET A 598 -10.10 -13.83 14.93
CA MET A 598 -8.86 -13.08 14.73
C MET A 598 -7.84 -13.29 15.86
N ILE A 599 -8.29 -13.21 17.11
CA ILE A 599 -7.41 -13.39 18.30
C ILE A 599 -6.91 -14.83 18.37
N ASP A 600 -7.80 -15.80 18.20
CA ASP A 600 -7.47 -17.23 18.28
C ASP A 600 -6.51 -17.65 17.15
N SER A 601 -6.53 -16.93 16.02
CA SER A 601 -5.60 -17.09 14.90
C SER A 601 -4.28 -16.32 15.05
N GLY A 602 -4.06 -15.63 16.18
CA GLY A 602 -2.81 -14.93 16.47
C GLY A 602 -2.72 -13.50 15.89
N LEU A 603 -3.81 -12.96 15.32
CA LEU A 603 -3.81 -11.60 14.79
C LEU A 603 -3.80 -10.56 15.92
N ASN A 604 -3.07 -9.45 15.69
CA ASN A 604 -3.08 -8.31 16.61
C ASN A 604 -4.35 -7.48 16.42
N VAL A 605 -5.28 -7.55 17.40
CA VAL A 605 -6.55 -6.82 17.37
C VAL A 605 -6.50 -5.63 18.31
N ALA A 606 -6.34 -4.43 17.75
CA ALA A 606 -6.39 -3.19 18.51
C ALA A 606 -7.81 -2.90 19.00
N GLY A 607 -7.94 -2.30 20.18
CA GLY A 607 -9.21 -2.03 20.83
C GLY A 607 -9.70 -3.19 21.70
N VAL A 608 -8.97 -4.30 21.74
CA VAL A 608 -9.15 -5.41 22.67
C VAL A 608 -8.01 -5.42 23.69
N ASN A 609 -8.34 -5.46 24.98
CA ASN A 609 -7.38 -5.58 26.08
C ASN A 609 -7.78 -6.74 26.97
N ASP A 610 -6.95 -7.76 27.08
CA ASP A 610 -7.16 -8.95 27.92
C ASP A 610 -8.56 -9.61 27.72
N GLY A 611 -9.04 -9.65 26.46
CA GLY A 611 -10.35 -10.21 26.13
C GLY A 611 -11.56 -9.30 26.43
N TYR A 612 -11.31 -7.99 26.69
CA TYR A 612 -12.33 -6.97 26.92
C TYR A 612 -12.35 -5.94 25.80
N ILE A 613 -13.54 -5.44 25.47
CA ILE A 613 -13.76 -4.29 24.58
C ILE A 613 -14.49 -3.17 25.31
N LYS A 614 -14.36 -1.95 24.80
CA LYS A 614 -15.07 -0.77 25.35
C LYS A 614 -16.45 -0.65 24.71
N VAL A 615 -17.49 -0.55 25.55
CA VAL A 615 -18.86 -0.27 25.14
C VAL A 615 -19.35 0.97 25.89
N LEU A 616 -20.38 1.63 25.36
CA LEU A 616 -21.00 2.77 26.04
C LEU A 616 -21.61 2.32 27.35
N CYS A 617 -21.45 3.12 28.42
CA CYS A 617 -22.14 2.91 29.66
C CYS A 617 -23.67 2.96 29.40
N GLY A 618 -24.44 2.01 29.95
CA GLY A 618 -25.89 2.08 29.91
C GLY A 618 -26.38 3.33 30.65
N GLU A 619 -27.27 4.10 30.02
CA GLU A 619 -28.06 5.12 30.72
C GLU A 619 -29.10 4.45 31.59
#